data_9789f06fd67b2aa8c984dd32ce6eff43
#
_entry.id   9789f06fd67b2aa8c984dd32ce6eff43
#
_cell.length_a   1.000
_cell.length_b   1.000
_cell.length_c   1.000
_cell.angle_alpha   90.00
_cell.angle_beta   90.00
_cell.angle_gamma   90.00
#
_symmetry.space_group_name_H-M   'P 1'
#
loop_
_entity.id
_entity.type
_entity.pdbx_description
1 polymer ?
#
loop_
_entity_poly.entity_id
_entity_poly.type
_entity_poly.pdbx_seq_one_letter_code
_entity_poly.pdbx_strand_id
1 'polypeptide(L)'
;MKTQYVHPRLILGTSSLYRRELFQRLKLPFETANPAIDETPLQDEMPEATALRLAENKAHAVAAMYHDALIITADQVAVMEGIQLGKPLNYANAVKQLRLMRGKEVIFYTALCLLNSRTNRLQTRLVPYSIKFRALSDPQIEHYLSKEQPYHCAGSAKSEGLGIALIEWMKGDDPNALIGLPLIALVDMLLAEGVEII
;
A
#
# COMPACT_ATOMS: atom_id res chain seq x y z
N MET A 1 -24.90 -4.58 -32.62
CA MET A 1 -25.29 -4.13 -31.27
C MET A 1 -24.00 -4.06 -30.43
N LYS A 2 -23.58 -2.86 -30.03
CA LYS A 2 -22.45 -2.76 -29.04
C LYS A 2 -23.02 -3.19 -27.70
N THR A 3 -22.58 -4.34 -27.21
CA THR A 3 -22.85 -4.77 -25.83
C THR A 3 -22.24 -3.68 -24.93
N GLN A 4 -23.08 -2.92 -24.27
CA GLN A 4 -22.65 -1.97 -23.26
C GLN A 4 -22.13 -2.83 -22.09
N TYR A 5 -20.81 -3.00 -21.99
CA TYR A 5 -20.20 -3.62 -20.81
C TYR A 5 -20.50 -2.73 -19.61
N VAL A 6 -21.44 -3.16 -18.80
CA VAL A 6 -21.72 -2.52 -17.52
C VAL A 6 -20.62 -3.02 -16.58
N HIS A 7 -19.54 -2.25 -16.45
CA HIS A 7 -18.53 -2.54 -15.44
C HIS A 7 -19.17 -2.49 -14.06
N PRO A 8 -18.86 -3.46 -13.18
CA PRO A 8 -19.29 -3.38 -11.79
C PRO A 8 -18.74 -2.09 -11.17
N ARG A 9 -19.47 -1.54 -10.21
CA ARG A 9 -19.05 -0.34 -9.47
C ARG A 9 -17.76 -0.65 -8.72
N LEU A 10 -16.70 0.12 -8.95
CA LEU A 10 -15.40 -0.05 -8.30
C LEU A 10 -15.24 0.99 -7.19
N ILE A 11 -14.96 0.54 -5.97
CA ILE A 11 -14.74 1.40 -4.80
C ILE A 11 -13.32 1.16 -4.28
N LEU A 12 -12.49 2.18 -4.32
CA LEU A 12 -11.17 2.15 -3.70
C LEU A 12 -11.28 2.65 -2.25
N GLY A 13 -11.23 1.72 -1.29
CA GLY A 13 -11.30 1.99 0.14
C GLY A 13 -9.96 2.52 0.68
N THR A 14 -9.71 3.82 0.52
CA THR A 14 -8.44 4.44 0.95
C THR A 14 -8.55 5.95 1.12
N SER A 15 -7.81 6.48 2.10
CA SER A 15 -7.49 7.91 2.23
C SER A 15 -6.15 8.28 1.57
N SER A 16 -5.36 7.30 1.11
CA SER A 16 -4.03 7.52 0.52
C SER A 16 -4.13 8.08 -0.90
N LEU A 17 -3.51 9.23 -1.13
CA LEU A 17 -3.35 9.83 -2.46
C LEU A 17 -2.52 8.93 -3.38
N TYR A 18 -1.47 8.29 -2.86
CA TYR A 18 -0.57 7.42 -3.62
C TYR A 18 -1.30 6.20 -4.19
N ARG A 19 -2.15 5.54 -3.39
CA ARG A 19 -2.97 4.41 -3.87
C ARG A 19 -3.99 4.85 -4.92
N ARG A 20 -4.54 6.05 -4.78
CA ARG A 20 -5.45 6.63 -5.78
C ARG A 20 -4.74 6.86 -7.10
N GLU A 21 -3.56 7.48 -7.08
CA GLU A 21 -2.73 7.72 -8.28
C GLU A 21 -2.33 6.41 -8.96
N LEU A 22 -1.99 5.37 -8.18
CA LEU A 22 -1.70 4.05 -8.72
C LEU A 22 -2.93 3.44 -9.42
N PHE A 23 -4.09 3.45 -8.77
CA PHE A 23 -5.32 2.89 -9.35
C PHE A 23 -5.73 3.60 -10.64
N GLN A 24 -5.54 4.91 -10.74
CA GLN A 24 -5.81 5.69 -11.96
C GLN A 24 -5.05 5.19 -13.20
N ARG A 25 -3.92 4.51 -13.02
CA ARG A 25 -3.15 3.92 -14.14
C ARG A 25 -3.91 2.84 -14.88
N LEU A 26 -4.86 2.17 -14.23
CA LEU A 26 -5.72 1.16 -14.86
C LEU A 26 -6.81 1.76 -15.76
N LYS A 27 -7.00 3.09 -15.76
CA LYS A 27 -7.99 3.81 -16.59
C LYS A 27 -9.43 3.35 -16.40
N LEU A 28 -9.73 2.67 -15.31
CA LEU A 28 -11.07 2.27 -14.92
C LEU A 28 -11.77 3.39 -14.12
N PRO A 29 -13.08 3.60 -14.31
CA PRO A 29 -13.85 4.51 -13.46
C PRO A 29 -13.96 3.93 -12.05
N PHE A 30 -13.73 4.73 -11.00
CA PHE A 30 -13.85 4.31 -9.61
C PHE A 30 -14.25 5.45 -8.70
N GLU A 31 -14.79 5.09 -7.56
CA GLU A 31 -15.06 5.99 -6.44
C GLU A 31 -14.08 5.72 -5.29
N THR A 32 -13.92 6.68 -4.40
CA THR A 32 -13.10 6.50 -3.19
C THR A 32 -13.97 6.55 -1.94
N ALA A 33 -13.66 5.66 -0.99
CA ALA A 33 -14.26 5.67 0.33
C ALA A 33 -13.17 5.66 1.41
N ASN A 34 -13.39 6.34 2.51
CA ASN A 34 -12.47 6.28 3.64
C ASN A 34 -12.87 5.14 4.60
N PRO A 35 -12.09 4.08 4.71
CA PRO A 35 -12.34 3.01 5.67
C PRO A 35 -11.85 3.45 7.07
N ALA A 36 -12.70 4.10 7.83
CA ALA A 36 -12.38 4.51 9.20
C ALA A 36 -12.37 3.29 10.13
N ILE A 37 -11.22 2.66 10.32
CA ILE A 37 -11.01 1.52 11.22
C ILE A 37 -9.87 1.81 12.20
N ASP A 38 -9.81 1.05 13.30
CA ASP A 38 -8.64 1.01 14.16
C ASP A 38 -7.51 0.20 13.47
N GLU A 39 -6.37 0.85 13.22
CA GLU A 39 -5.20 0.26 12.58
C GLU A 39 -4.16 -0.26 13.60
N THR A 40 -4.48 -0.29 14.89
CA THR A 40 -3.56 -0.75 15.94
C THR A 40 -3.21 -2.23 15.73
N PRO A 41 -1.90 -2.61 15.67
CA PRO A 41 -1.49 -4.00 15.66
C PRO A 41 -1.97 -4.73 16.92
N LEU A 42 -2.33 -6.00 16.78
CA LEU A 42 -2.68 -6.85 17.92
C LEU A 42 -1.40 -7.32 18.62
N GLN A 43 -1.55 -7.69 19.90
CA GLN A 43 -0.43 -8.23 20.65
C GLN A 43 0.09 -9.50 19.96
N ASP A 44 1.42 -9.59 19.81
CA ASP A 44 2.14 -10.71 19.18
C ASP A 44 1.73 -11.03 17.72
N GLU A 45 1.08 -10.06 17.05
CA GLU A 45 0.67 -10.23 15.66
C GLU A 45 1.87 -10.05 14.72
N MET A 46 2.07 -11.02 13.83
CA MET A 46 3.11 -10.93 12.79
C MET A 46 2.78 -9.81 11.81
N PRO A 47 3.80 -9.07 11.30
CA PRO A 47 3.58 -7.94 10.37
C PRO A 47 2.76 -8.28 9.14
N GLU A 48 2.95 -9.47 8.57
CA GLU A 48 2.20 -9.98 7.43
C GLU A 48 0.71 -10.18 7.77
N ALA A 49 0.45 -10.73 8.96
CA ALA A 49 -0.93 -10.92 9.46
C ALA A 49 -1.60 -9.58 9.73
N THR A 50 -0.87 -8.61 10.32
CA THR A 50 -1.36 -7.24 10.51
C THR A 50 -1.80 -6.62 9.19
N ALA A 51 -0.95 -6.67 8.15
CA ALA A 51 -1.27 -6.10 6.84
C ALA A 51 -2.53 -6.75 6.23
N LEU A 52 -2.64 -8.08 6.27
CA LEU A 52 -3.80 -8.83 5.74
C LEU A 52 -5.07 -8.46 6.51
N ARG A 53 -5.05 -8.55 7.84
CA ARG A 53 -6.21 -8.23 8.69
C ARG A 53 -6.71 -6.80 8.47
N LEU A 54 -5.79 -5.84 8.40
CA LEU A 54 -6.15 -4.44 8.18
C LEU A 54 -6.73 -4.21 6.79
N ALA A 55 -6.18 -4.84 5.75
CA ALA A 55 -6.75 -4.76 4.39
C ALA A 55 -8.18 -5.33 4.36
N GLU A 56 -8.42 -6.50 4.97
CA GLU A 56 -9.74 -7.14 5.05
C GLU A 56 -10.74 -6.29 5.88
N ASN A 57 -10.33 -5.81 7.05
CA ASN A 57 -11.18 -4.97 7.90
C ASN A 57 -11.61 -3.69 7.16
N LYS A 58 -10.68 -3.07 6.40
CA LYS A 58 -11.00 -1.93 5.54
C LYS A 58 -12.03 -2.29 4.49
N ALA A 59 -11.92 -3.44 3.85
CA ALA A 59 -12.88 -3.89 2.85
C ALA A 59 -14.27 -4.09 3.44
N HIS A 60 -14.38 -4.74 4.58
CA HIS A 60 -15.65 -4.94 5.27
C HIS A 60 -16.28 -3.64 5.75
N ALA A 61 -15.49 -2.71 6.29
CA ALA A 61 -15.98 -1.39 6.70
C ALA A 61 -16.58 -0.60 5.52
N VAL A 62 -15.96 -0.67 4.34
CA VAL A 62 -16.48 -0.05 3.12
C VAL A 62 -17.71 -0.79 2.59
N ALA A 63 -17.74 -2.13 2.66
CA ALA A 63 -18.86 -2.95 2.19
C ALA A 63 -20.17 -2.64 2.94
N ALA A 64 -20.09 -2.22 4.18
CA ALA A 64 -21.26 -1.78 4.96
C ALA A 64 -21.99 -0.57 4.33
N MET A 65 -21.27 0.21 3.48
CA MET A 65 -21.82 1.40 2.80
C MET A 65 -22.14 1.14 1.31
N TYR A 66 -21.59 0.06 0.71
CA TYR A 66 -21.67 -0.22 -0.72
C TYR A 66 -22.05 -1.68 -0.96
N HIS A 67 -23.34 -1.98 -1.18
CA HIS A 67 -23.88 -3.35 -1.24
C HIS A 67 -23.78 -4.05 -2.60
N ASP A 68 -23.47 -3.33 -3.69
CA ASP A 68 -23.28 -3.90 -5.04
C ASP A 68 -22.05 -3.24 -5.70
N ALA A 69 -20.88 -3.64 -5.23
CA ALA A 69 -19.62 -3.09 -5.67
C ALA A 69 -18.47 -4.08 -5.52
N LEU A 70 -17.41 -3.87 -6.29
CA LEU A 70 -16.10 -4.45 -6.05
C LEU A 70 -15.27 -3.44 -5.21
N ILE A 71 -14.96 -3.83 -4.01
CA ILE A 71 -14.28 -3.00 -3.02
C ILE A 71 -12.82 -3.41 -2.97
N ILE A 72 -11.93 -2.47 -3.29
CA ILE A 72 -10.48 -2.66 -3.31
C ILE A 72 -9.89 -1.92 -2.13
N THR A 73 -9.15 -2.63 -1.30
CA THR A 73 -8.42 -2.06 -0.15
C THR A 73 -7.00 -2.61 -0.09
N ALA A 74 -6.12 -1.87 0.54
CA ALA A 74 -4.75 -2.33 0.80
C ALA A 74 -4.26 -1.81 2.14
N ASP A 75 -3.37 -2.59 2.76
CA ASP A 75 -2.57 -2.14 3.89
C ASP A 75 -1.11 -2.49 3.68
N GLN A 76 -0.21 -1.73 4.33
CA GLN A 76 1.22 -1.93 4.17
C GLN A 76 1.95 -1.81 5.50
N VAL A 77 2.78 -2.80 5.79
CA VAL A 77 3.67 -2.82 6.95
C VAL A 77 5.12 -2.94 6.47
N ALA A 78 5.98 -2.02 6.93
CA ALA A 78 7.41 -2.08 6.69
C ALA A 78 8.13 -2.75 7.87
N VAL A 79 9.07 -3.65 7.57
CA VAL A 79 9.80 -4.43 8.59
C VAL A 79 11.29 -4.37 8.33
N MET A 80 12.06 -4.17 9.38
CA MET A 80 13.51 -4.22 9.37
C MET A 80 14.00 -5.04 10.56
N GLU A 81 14.72 -6.12 10.28
CA GLU A 81 15.28 -7.00 11.35
C GLU A 81 14.23 -7.41 12.41
N GLY A 82 12.99 -7.70 11.96
CA GLY A 82 11.87 -8.06 12.83
C GLY A 82 11.16 -6.87 13.51
N ILE A 83 11.64 -5.64 13.31
CA ILE A 83 11.04 -4.43 13.86
C ILE A 83 10.07 -3.84 12.84
N GLN A 84 8.81 -3.67 13.24
CA GLN A 84 7.82 -2.98 12.42
C GLN A 84 8.07 -1.47 12.43
N LEU A 85 8.14 -0.88 11.23
CA LEU A 85 8.35 0.55 11.03
C LEU A 85 7.02 1.23 10.68
N GLY A 86 6.58 2.13 11.53
CA GLY A 86 5.40 2.95 11.27
C GLY A 86 5.71 4.19 10.43
N LYS A 87 4.68 5.03 10.24
CA LYS A 87 4.83 6.38 9.67
C LYS A 87 5.56 7.26 10.69
N PRO A 88 6.56 8.06 10.30
CA PRO A 88 7.33 8.89 11.25
C PRO A 88 6.51 10.04 11.83
N LEU A 89 5.55 10.56 11.10
CA LEU A 89 4.64 11.67 11.42
C LEU A 89 5.30 13.04 11.59
N ASN A 90 6.61 13.10 11.86
CA ASN A 90 7.37 14.32 12.03
C ASN A 90 8.85 14.15 11.63
N TYR A 91 9.56 15.27 11.52
CA TYR A 91 10.96 15.34 11.15
C TYR A 91 11.88 14.52 12.08
N ALA A 92 11.73 14.70 13.40
CA ALA A 92 12.62 14.05 14.37
C ALA A 92 12.53 12.51 14.32
N ASN A 93 11.33 11.97 14.17
CA ASN A 93 11.11 10.54 13.99
C ASN A 93 11.62 10.05 12.62
N ALA A 94 11.45 10.85 11.55
CA ALA A 94 11.98 10.50 10.24
C ALA A 94 13.52 10.41 10.24
N VAL A 95 14.21 11.35 10.90
CA VAL A 95 15.67 11.27 11.10
C VAL A 95 16.06 9.99 11.83
N LYS A 96 15.36 9.66 12.94
CA LYS A 96 15.63 8.42 13.71
C LYS A 96 15.42 7.18 12.84
N GLN A 97 14.34 7.10 12.09
CA GLN A 97 14.05 5.97 11.21
C GLN A 97 15.11 5.81 10.12
N LEU A 98 15.47 6.87 9.40
CA LEU A 98 16.47 6.81 8.33
C LEU A 98 17.86 6.45 8.87
N ARG A 99 18.25 6.95 10.05
CA ARG A 99 19.47 6.53 10.73
C ARG A 99 19.47 5.03 11.07
N LEU A 100 18.33 4.51 11.50
CA LEU A 100 18.17 3.10 11.84
C LEU A 100 18.26 2.20 10.61
N MET A 101 17.71 2.65 9.47
CA MET A 101 17.61 1.88 8.22
C MET A 101 18.86 2.00 7.33
N ARG A 102 19.76 2.98 7.57
CA ARG A 102 20.95 3.16 6.72
C ARG A 102 21.77 1.88 6.59
N GLY A 103 22.11 1.49 5.36
CA GLY A 103 22.86 0.29 5.05
C GLY A 103 22.11 -1.02 5.31
N LYS A 104 20.80 -0.99 5.64
CA LYS A 104 20.01 -2.18 5.95
C LYS A 104 18.95 -2.46 4.91
N GLU A 105 18.46 -3.69 4.92
CA GLU A 105 17.31 -4.13 4.13
C GLU A 105 16.02 -3.88 4.92
N VAL A 106 15.00 -3.39 4.21
CA VAL A 106 13.63 -3.22 4.71
C VAL A 106 12.70 -3.97 3.78
N ILE A 107 11.81 -4.78 4.35
CA ILE A 107 10.78 -5.51 3.61
C ILE A 107 9.45 -4.81 3.83
N PHE A 108 8.77 -4.51 2.74
CA PHE A 108 7.41 -3.97 2.74
C PHE A 108 6.45 -5.10 2.41
N TYR A 109 5.57 -5.44 3.35
CA TYR A 109 4.48 -6.37 3.14
C TYR A 109 3.22 -5.59 2.80
N THR A 110 2.80 -5.65 1.54
CA THR A 110 1.60 -4.96 1.09
C THR A 110 0.49 -5.98 0.86
N ALA A 111 -0.52 -5.94 1.73
CA ALA A 111 -1.72 -6.72 1.58
C ALA A 111 -2.71 -6.00 0.66
N LEU A 112 -3.26 -6.73 -0.28
CA LEU A 112 -4.33 -6.33 -1.18
C LEU A 112 -5.56 -7.18 -0.90
N CYS A 113 -6.71 -6.54 -0.80
CA CYS A 113 -8.00 -7.20 -0.65
C CYS A 113 -8.98 -6.68 -1.72
N LEU A 114 -9.70 -7.59 -2.36
CA LEU A 114 -10.84 -7.32 -3.21
C LEU A 114 -12.06 -8.07 -2.68
N LEU A 115 -13.07 -7.34 -2.26
CA LEU A 115 -14.35 -7.85 -1.77
C LEU A 115 -15.47 -7.52 -2.76
N ASN A 116 -16.11 -8.56 -3.29
CA ASN A 116 -17.38 -8.41 -4.03
C ASN A 116 -18.52 -8.34 -3.01
N SER A 117 -19.05 -7.14 -2.74
CA SER A 117 -20.06 -6.94 -1.70
C SER A 117 -21.43 -7.54 -2.04
N ARG A 118 -21.70 -7.85 -3.32
CA ARG A 118 -22.93 -8.54 -3.74
C ARG A 118 -22.91 -10.03 -3.41
N THR A 119 -21.76 -10.70 -3.62
CA THR A 119 -21.61 -12.16 -3.45
C THR A 119 -20.91 -12.52 -2.14
N ASN A 120 -20.36 -11.54 -1.44
CA ASN A 120 -19.48 -11.70 -0.28
C ASN A 120 -18.20 -12.52 -0.58
N ARG A 121 -17.78 -12.56 -1.86
CA ARG A 121 -16.53 -13.20 -2.26
C ARG A 121 -15.36 -12.31 -1.92
N LEU A 122 -14.45 -12.81 -1.10
CA LEU A 122 -13.23 -12.13 -0.68
C LEU A 122 -12.03 -12.76 -1.39
N GLN A 123 -11.16 -11.94 -1.94
CA GLN A 123 -9.85 -12.31 -2.47
C GLN A 123 -8.79 -11.50 -1.75
N THR A 124 -7.71 -12.13 -1.31
CA THR A 124 -6.57 -11.47 -0.67
C THR A 124 -5.25 -11.91 -1.31
N ARG A 125 -4.28 -11.00 -1.32
CA ARG A 125 -2.89 -11.27 -1.70
C ARG A 125 -1.97 -10.48 -0.79
N LEU A 126 -0.87 -11.11 -0.39
CA LEU A 126 0.24 -10.45 0.28
C LEU A 126 1.41 -10.37 -0.72
N VAL A 127 1.88 -9.16 -0.99
CA VAL A 127 2.94 -8.92 -1.97
C VAL A 127 4.13 -8.28 -1.25
N PRO A 128 5.21 -9.05 -1.00
CA PRO A 128 6.43 -8.52 -0.40
C PRO A 128 7.25 -7.74 -1.42
N TYR A 129 7.91 -6.70 -0.94
CA TYR A 129 8.87 -5.93 -1.71
C TYR A 129 10.04 -5.49 -0.84
N SER A 130 11.25 -5.88 -1.18
CA SER A 130 12.47 -5.56 -0.42
C SER A 130 13.19 -4.37 -1.03
N ILE A 131 13.74 -3.51 -0.18
CA ILE A 131 14.66 -2.45 -0.56
C ILE A 131 15.89 -2.46 0.35
N LYS A 132 17.04 -2.12 -0.20
CA LYS A 132 18.28 -1.88 0.54
C LYS A 132 18.57 -0.39 0.58
N PHE A 133 18.66 0.17 1.77
CA PHE A 133 19.10 1.55 1.94
C PHE A 133 20.63 1.67 1.76
N ARG A 134 21.07 2.78 1.17
CA ARG A 134 22.49 3.14 1.13
C ARG A 134 23.04 3.42 2.52
N ALA A 135 24.37 3.39 2.69
CA ALA A 135 25.05 3.84 3.91
C ALA A 135 25.02 5.38 4.01
N LEU A 136 23.84 5.92 4.31
CA LEU A 136 23.58 7.36 4.32
C LEU A 136 24.34 8.08 5.44
N SER A 137 24.93 9.23 5.14
CA SER A 137 25.43 10.16 6.15
C SER A 137 24.29 11.01 6.75
N ASP A 138 24.51 11.60 7.92
CA ASP A 138 23.52 12.49 8.53
C ASP A 138 23.18 13.70 7.65
N PRO A 139 24.15 14.40 7.01
CA PRO A 139 23.83 15.47 6.06
C PRO A 139 22.97 15.02 4.87
N GLN A 140 23.15 13.79 4.35
CA GLN A 140 22.31 13.25 3.28
C GLN A 140 20.86 13.04 3.74
N ILE A 141 20.68 12.52 4.98
CA ILE A 141 19.36 12.33 5.58
C ILE A 141 18.67 13.71 5.76
N GLU A 142 19.35 14.68 6.32
CA GLU A 142 18.81 16.03 6.54
C GLU A 142 18.44 16.70 5.22
N HIS A 143 19.31 16.60 4.21
CA HIS A 143 19.05 17.16 2.89
C HIS A 143 17.85 16.50 2.20
N TYR A 144 17.70 15.19 2.29
CA TYR A 144 16.52 14.50 1.79
C TYR A 144 15.24 14.98 2.49
N LEU A 145 15.23 14.97 3.82
CA LEU A 145 14.05 15.36 4.60
C LEU A 145 13.64 16.82 4.42
N SER A 146 14.60 17.73 4.16
CA SER A 146 14.31 19.12 3.87
C SER A 146 13.56 19.31 2.55
N LYS A 147 13.76 18.43 1.58
CA LYS A 147 13.15 18.48 0.24
C LYS A 147 11.87 17.70 0.11
N GLU A 148 11.81 16.47 0.62
CA GLU A 148 10.71 15.52 0.35
C GLU A 148 9.64 15.52 1.45
N GLN A 149 10.02 15.72 2.72
CA GLN A 149 9.12 15.73 3.89
C GLN A 149 8.16 14.51 3.95
N PRO A 150 8.66 13.25 3.90
CA PRO A 150 7.87 12.03 3.71
C PRO A 150 7.23 11.53 5.02
N TYR A 151 6.61 12.41 5.80
CA TYR A 151 6.17 12.11 7.17
C TYR A 151 4.98 11.15 7.23
N HIS A 152 4.28 10.96 6.12
CA HIS A 152 3.14 10.05 6.02
C HIS A 152 3.45 8.75 5.24
N CYS A 153 4.75 8.52 4.92
CA CYS A 153 5.22 7.30 4.27
C CYS A 153 5.83 6.36 5.31
N ALA A 154 5.48 5.06 5.28
CA ALA A 154 6.12 4.05 6.10
C ALA A 154 7.63 3.99 5.79
N GLY A 155 8.46 3.90 6.83
CA GLY A 155 9.92 3.91 6.67
C GLY A 155 10.50 5.23 6.18
N SER A 156 9.77 6.34 6.25
CA SER A 156 10.26 7.69 5.87
C SER A 156 10.83 7.77 4.45
N ALA A 157 10.45 6.86 3.55
CA ALA A 157 10.93 6.81 2.17
C ALA A 157 9.78 6.96 1.19
N LYS A 158 9.95 7.84 0.21
CA LYS A 158 9.01 8.03 -0.90
C LYS A 158 9.73 7.66 -2.19
N SER A 159 9.64 6.37 -2.55
CA SER A 159 10.41 5.78 -3.64
C SER A 159 10.06 6.33 -5.02
N GLU A 160 8.82 6.79 -5.21
CA GLU A 160 8.34 7.47 -6.42
C GLU A 160 8.79 8.94 -6.53
N GLY A 161 9.46 9.45 -5.50
CA GLY A 161 10.06 10.78 -5.44
C GLY A 161 11.56 10.70 -5.18
N LEU A 162 12.08 11.69 -4.44
CA LEU A 162 13.51 11.78 -4.11
C LEU A 162 14.01 10.60 -3.25
N GLY A 163 13.10 9.85 -2.60
CA GLY A 163 13.45 8.65 -1.83
C GLY A 163 14.18 7.58 -2.62
N ILE A 164 14.08 7.57 -3.96
CA ILE A 164 14.87 6.68 -4.82
C ILE A 164 16.38 6.87 -4.60
N ALA A 165 16.83 8.08 -4.25
CA ALA A 165 18.24 8.36 -3.98
C ALA A 165 18.77 7.71 -2.68
N LEU A 166 17.88 7.33 -1.77
CA LEU A 166 18.21 6.62 -0.54
C LEU A 166 18.49 5.13 -0.77
N ILE A 167 18.09 4.58 -1.91
CA ILE A 167 17.99 3.15 -2.17
C ILE A 167 19.20 2.68 -2.98
N GLU A 168 19.80 1.57 -2.54
CA GLU A 168 20.91 0.89 -3.21
C GLU A 168 20.40 -0.12 -4.24
N TRP A 169 19.38 -0.91 -3.88
CA TRP A 169 18.67 -1.83 -4.76
C TRP A 169 17.24 -2.08 -4.30
N MET A 170 16.42 -2.58 -5.20
CA MET A 170 15.03 -2.97 -4.99
C MET A 170 14.79 -4.38 -5.53
N LYS A 171 13.91 -5.18 -4.88
CA LYS A 171 13.57 -6.54 -5.30
C LYS A 171 12.13 -6.88 -4.93
N GLY A 172 11.37 -7.35 -5.91
CA GLY A 172 9.98 -7.82 -5.77
C GLY A 172 9.32 -7.93 -7.13
N ASP A 173 8.18 -8.62 -7.19
CA ASP A 173 7.48 -8.92 -8.45
C ASP A 173 6.64 -7.74 -8.96
N ASP A 174 6.19 -6.86 -8.06
CA ASP A 174 5.39 -5.68 -8.41
C ASP A 174 5.96 -4.42 -7.73
N PRO A 175 6.60 -3.50 -8.48
CA PRO A 175 7.15 -2.27 -7.90
C PRO A 175 6.07 -1.34 -7.34
N ASN A 176 4.80 -1.48 -7.76
CA ASN A 176 3.69 -0.70 -7.22
C ASN A 176 3.32 -1.14 -5.80
N ALA A 177 3.69 -2.37 -5.41
CA ALA A 177 3.53 -2.84 -4.03
C ALA A 177 4.29 -1.96 -3.04
N LEU A 178 5.51 -1.51 -3.39
CA LEU A 178 6.29 -0.60 -2.54
C LEU A 178 5.58 0.74 -2.29
N ILE A 179 4.86 1.25 -3.30
CA ILE A 179 4.08 2.49 -3.18
C ILE A 179 2.78 2.27 -2.39
N GLY A 180 2.28 1.03 -2.36
CA GLY A 180 1.19 0.61 -1.47
C GLY A 180 -0.07 0.06 -2.14
N LEU A 181 -0.06 -0.21 -3.46
CA LEU A 181 -1.13 -0.91 -4.16
C LEU A 181 -0.55 -1.83 -5.24
N PRO A 182 -0.46 -3.15 -5.01
CA PRO A 182 0.07 -4.11 -5.97
C PRO A 182 -0.82 -4.22 -7.21
N LEU A 183 -0.46 -3.55 -8.30
CA LEU A 183 -1.31 -3.46 -9.50
C LEU A 183 -1.36 -4.77 -10.29
N ILE A 184 -0.26 -5.54 -10.32
CA ILE A 184 -0.24 -6.83 -11.03
C ILE A 184 -1.26 -7.78 -10.37
N ALA A 185 -1.18 -7.96 -9.07
CA ALA A 185 -2.14 -8.79 -8.32
C ALA A 185 -3.57 -8.24 -8.40
N LEU A 186 -3.75 -6.91 -8.42
CA LEU A 186 -5.06 -6.29 -8.55
C LEU A 186 -5.70 -6.58 -9.92
N VAL A 187 -4.92 -6.55 -11.00
CA VAL A 187 -5.38 -6.91 -12.34
C VAL A 187 -5.92 -8.34 -12.35
N ASP A 188 -5.16 -9.30 -11.80
CA ASP A 188 -5.61 -10.70 -11.73
C ASP A 188 -6.91 -10.87 -10.95
N MET A 189 -7.06 -10.17 -9.82
CA MET A 189 -8.27 -10.19 -9.01
C MET A 189 -9.47 -9.58 -9.73
N LEU A 190 -9.27 -8.47 -10.44
CA LEU A 190 -10.32 -7.80 -11.22
C LEU A 190 -10.77 -8.67 -12.41
N LEU A 191 -9.83 -9.31 -13.11
CA LEU A 191 -10.14 -10.25 -14.19
C LEU A 191 -10.96 -11.45 -13.67
N ALA A 192 -10.65 -11.96 -12.47
CA ALA A 192 -11.41 -13.04 -11.83
C ALA A 192 -12.85 -12.63 -11.43
N GLU A 193 -13.14 -11.34 -11.34
CA GLU A 193 -14.49 -10.76 -11.17
C GLU A 193 -15.14 -10.33 -12.50
N GLY A 194 -14.51 -10.63 -13.64
CA GLY A 194 -15.03 -10.31 -14.98
C GLY A 194 -14.85 -8.85 -15.38
N VAL A 195 -13.93 -8.12 -14.75
CA VAL A 195 -13.59 -6.74 -15.14
C VAL A 195 -12.49 -6.78 -16.18
N GLU A 196 -12.79 -6.44 -17.42
CA GLU A 196 -11.81 -6.28 -18.50
C GLU A 196 -11.06 -4.95 -18.35
N ILE A 197 -9.73 -4.97 -18.53
CA ILE A 197 -8.87 -3.79 -18.38
C ILE A 197 -8.27 -3.38 -19.72
N ILE A 198 -7.95 -4.36 -20.57
CA ILE A 198 -7.38 -4.20 -21.91
C ILE A 198 -8.08 -5.08 -22.91
#